data_0cb6f99e70afd3e1d0243b1c21f2205d
#
_entry.id   0cb6f99e70afd3e1d0243b1c21f2205d
#
_cell.length_a   1.000
_cell.length_b   1.000
_cell.length_c   1.000
_cell.angle_alpha   90.00
_cell.angle_beta   90.00
_cell.angle_gamma   90.00
#
_symmetry.space_group_name_H-M   'P 1'
#
loop_
_entity.id
_entity.type
_entity.pdbx_description
1 polymer ?
#
loop_
_entity_poly.entity_id
_entity_poly.type
_entity_poly.pdbx_seq_one_letter_code
_entity_poly.pdbx_strand_id
1 'polypeptide(L)'
;MERVNAASSRLGVDRYSVILVAVAATLWATDAYFRNQLVRHLSSPEIVVAEDGLVMLFLLPVLWRNRHELSFLGARGWTAVVIIAAGAQALATILFTASFSIAAQHQLFAETFVLQQTQPLIAIVLAWIVLGERRRPWFWPAAVVAIAAVYLVLFASDPLSPVSALRNGRLEVGLLALGAAALWGSGTVLGRFALGSISFWSMTALRFTLAFPVLVVVVLAQSGAGGFSHYTFSDFVPNLLAIAIVPGLLALLLYYRALSKTPASRATIAEMAYPVAATLIASAPPPWGFNQPLYGLQIVGTVLLMGVIVALNWSKETATPVVVAASLKPVEG
;
A
#
# COMPACT_ATOMS: atom_id res chain seq x y z
N MET A 1 42.71 6.34 9.43
CA MET A 1 41.97 6.41 8.16
C MET A 1 41.55 5.04 7.61
N GLU A 2 42.13 3.93 8.07
CA GLU A 2 41.82 2.57 7.56
C GLU A 2 40.56 1.88 8.18
N ARG A 3 40.03 2.38 9.26
CA ARG A 3 38.85 1.77 9.91
C ARG A 3 37.49 2.25 9.37
N VAL A 4 37.44 3.30 8.54
CA VAL A 4 36.22 3.80 7.93
C VAL A 4 35.88 3.09 6.62
N ASN A 5 36.89 2.52 5.94
CA ASN A 5 36.72 1.82 4.67
C ASN A 5 36.24 0.35 4.81
N ALA A 6 36.28 -0.23 6.02
CA ALA A 6 35.87 -1.62 6.23
C ALA A 6 34.36 -1.81 6.44
N ALA A 7 33.59 -0.73 6.67
CA ALA A 7 32.16 -0.79 6.89
C ALA A 7 31.31 -0.70 5.60
N SER A 8 31.90 -0.26 4.49
CA SER A 8 31.19 -0.07 3.22
C SER A 8 31.16 -1.29 2.29
N SER A 9 31.85 -2.38 2.61
CA SER A 9 32.03 -3.53 1.71
C SER A 9 31.18 -4.77 2.02
N ARG A 10 30.25 -4.73 2.98
CA ARG A 10 29.44 -5.90 3.37
C ARG A 10 27.95 -5.65 3.44
N LEU A 11 27.37 -4.94 2.50
CA LEU A 11 25.97 -5.13 2.15
C LEU A 11 25.88 -6.19 1.05
N GLY A 12 26.34 -7.39 1.34
CA GLY A 12 25.92 -8.57 0.60
C GLY A 12 24.41 -8.61 0.68
N VAL A 13 23.75 -8.37 -0.45
CA VAL A 13 22.29 -8.47 -0.52
C VAL A 13 21.94 -9.87 -0.10
N ASP A 14 21.29 -9.97 1.06
CA ASP A 14 20.80 -11.23 1.55
C ASP A 14 19.70 -11.70 0.59
N ARG A 15 19.95 -12.76 -0.17
CA ARG A 15 18.98 -13.34 -1.12
C ARG A 15 17.68 -13.71 -0.41
N TYR A 16 17.77 -14.13 0.84
CA TYR A 16 16.61 -14.47 1.65
C TYR A 16 15.72 -13.25 1.93
N SER A 17 16.30 -12.05 2.09
CA SER A 17 15.47 -10.87 2.35
C SER A 17 14.67 -10.44 1.12
N VAL A 18 15.21 -10.58 -0.09
CA VAL A 18 14.44 -10.34 -1.34
C VAL A 18 13.28 -11.34 -1.47
N ILE A 19 13.52 -12.62 -1.16
CA ILE A 19 12.48 -13.66 -1.17
C ILE A 19 11.41 -13.35 -0.11
N LEU A 20 11.80 -12.90 1.08
CA LEU A 20 10.84 -12.51 2.12
C LEU A 20 9.95 -11.34 1.70
N VAL A 21 10.45 -10.36 0.93
CA VAL A 21 9.61 -9.31 0.34
C VAL A 21 8.59 -9.90 -0.63
N ALA A 22 9.01 -10.80 -1.52
CA ALA A 22 8.10 -11.44 -2.47
C ALA A 22 7.05 -12.30 -1.76
N VAL A 23 7.42 -13.01 -0.70
CA VAL A 23 6.47 -13.77 0.15
C VAL A 23 5.49 -12.84 0.83
N ALA A 24 5.94 -11.74 1.41
CA ALA A 24 5.06 -10.75 2.03
C ALA A 24 4.07 -10.15 1.00
N ALA A 25 4.55 -9.82 -0.19
CA ALA A 25 3.73 -9.34 -1.29
C ALA A 25 2.67 -10.37 -1.73
N THR A 26 3.04 -11.65 -1.79
CA THR A 26 2.10 -12.74 -2.09
C THR A 26 1.06 -12.90 -0.97
N LEU A 27 1.46 -12.75 0.30
CA LEU A 27 0.52 -12.77 1.42
C LEU A 27 -0.48 -11.61 1.35
N TRP A 28 -0.05 -10.42 0.94
CA TRP A 28 -0.99 -9.32 0.69
C TRP A 28 -2.03 -9.66 -0.38
N ALA A 29 -1.65 -10.39 -1.43
CA ALA A 29 -2.62 -10.81 -2.44
C ALA A 29 -3.71 -11.74 -1.89
N THR A 30 -3.43 -12.50 -0.83
CA THR A 30 -4.44 -13.37 -0.19
C THR A 30 -5.55 -12.59 0.52
N ASP A 31 -5.37 -11.29 0.78
CA ASP A 31 -6.41 -10.39 1.27
C ASP A 31 -7.71 -10.53 0.49
N ALA A 32 -7.60 -10.70 -0.80
CA ALA A 32 -8.73 -10.83 -1.71
C ALA A 32 -9.72 -11.95 -1.33
N TYR A 33 -9.23 -13.08 -0.85
CA TYR A 33 -10.09 -14.20 -0.42
C TYR A 33 -10.97 -13.83 0.76
N PHE A 34 -10.35 -13.25 1.79
CA PHE A 34 -11.04 -12.91 3.04
C PHE A 34 -11.95 -11.72 2.83
N ARG A 35 -11.48 -10.70 2.13
CA ARG A 35 -12.22 -9.49 1.81
C ARG A 35 -13.45 -9.76 0.94
N ASN A 36 -13.35 -10.70 -0.03
CA ASN A 36 -14.49 -11.05 -0.90
C ASN A 36 -15.68 -11.63 -0.15
N GLN A 37 -15.46 -12.31 0.96
CA GLN A 37 -16.55 -12.78 1.81
C GLN A 37 -17.18 -11.61 2.60
N LEU A 38 -16.35 -10.70 3.08
CA LEU A 38 -16.78 -9.58 3.93
C LEU A 38 -17.56 -8.52 3.14
N VAL A 39 -17.15 -8.17 1.93
CA VAL A 39 -17.80 -7.13 1.11
C VAL A 39 -19.23 -7.48 0.65
N ARG A 40 -19.65 -8.72 0.85
CA ARG A 40 -21.04 -9.17 0.57
C ARG A 40 -22.02 -8.76 1.65
N HIS A 41 -21.52 -8.49 2.86
CA HIS A 41 -22.33 -8.33 4.06
C HIS A 41 -22.01 -7.06 4.84
N LEU A 42 -20.77 -6.56 4.73
CA LEU A 42 -20.28 -5.39 5.44
C LEU A 42 -19.93 -4.28 4.46
N SER A 43 -20.16 -3.05 4.85
CA SER A 43 -19.69 -1.88 4.13
C SER A 43 -18.15 -1.74 4.24
N SER A 44 -17.54 -1.00 3.31
CA SER A 44 -16.09 -0.81 3.31
C SER A 44 -15.55 -0.22 4.62
N PRO A 45 -16.16 0.81 5.24
CA PRO A 45 -15.70 1.30 6.52
C PRO A 45 -15.85 0.30 7.68
N GLU A 46 -16.91 -0.51 7.66
CA GLU A 46 -17.10 -1.56 8.67
C GLU A 46 -16.00 -2.62 8.61
N ILE A 47 -15.63 -3.07 7.41
CA ILE A 47 -14.53 -4.02 7.24
C ILE A 47 -13.22 -3.41 7.76
N VAL A 48 -12.92 -2.18 7.34
CA VAL A 48 -11.63 -1.54 7.64
C VAL A 48 -11.51 -1.20 9.13
N VAL A 49 -12.58 -0.75 9.79
CA VAL A 49 -12.53 -0.48 11.24
C VAL A 49 -12.28 -1.75 12.05
N ALA A 50 -12.87 -2.87 11.63
CA ALA A 50 -12.67 -4.16 12.32
C ALA A 50 -11.24 -4.68 12.09
N GLU A 51 -10.74 -4.64 10.85
CA GLU A 51 -9.38 -5.00 10.48
C GLU A 51 -8.36 -4.18 11.27
N ASP A 52 -8.46 -2.85 11.23
CA ASP A 52 -7.54 -1.94 11.91
C ASP A 52 -7.63 -2.08 13.44
N GLY A 53 -8.83 -2.26 13.98
CA GLY A 53 -9.04 -2.50 15.40
C GLY A 53 -8.34 -3.76 15.89
N LEU A 54 -8.44 -4.85 15.15
CA LEU A 54 -7.73 -6.09 15.48
C LEU A 54 -6.22 -5.91 15.41
N VAL A 55 -5.69 -5.31 14.34
CA VAL A 55 -4.24 -5.04 14.21
C VAL A 55 -3.76 -4.09 15.31
N MET A 56 -4.54 -3.05 15.63
CA MET A 56 -4.26 -2.14 16.73
C MET A 56 -4.13 -2.89 18.06
N LEU A 57 -5.07 -3.78 18.38
CA LEU A 57 -5.02 -4.57 19.61
C LEU A 57 -3.73 -5.39 19.73
N PHE A 58 -3.25 -6.00 18.63
CA PHE A 58 -1.96 -6.72 18.62
C PHE A 58 -0.77 -5.78 18.80
N LEU A 59 -0.86 -4.52 18.30
CA LEU A 59 0.25 -3.57 18.32
C LEU A 59 0.25 -2.63 19.54
N LEU A 60 -0.85 -2.51 20.30
CA LEU A 60 -0.90 -1.70 21.51
C LEU A 60 0.20 -2.03 22.54
N PRO A 61 0.50 -3.32 22.84
CA PRO A 61 1.60 -3.65 23.76
C PRO A 61 2.95 -3.18 23.25
N VAL A 62 3.16 -3.22 21.93
CA VAL A 62 4.39 -2.73 21.28
C VAL A 62 4.51 -1.22 21.43
N LEU A 63 3.42 -0.49 21.17
CA LEU A 63 3.37 0.96 21.32
C LEU A 63 3.61 1.38 22.77
N TRP A 64 3.00 0.69 23.72
CA TRP A 64 3.20 0.94 25.14
C TRP A 64 4.65 0.73 25.57
N ARG A 65 5.27 -0.34 25.12
CA ARG A 65 6.69 -0.64 25.38
C ARG A 65 7.61 0.44 24.81
N ASN A 66 7.31 0.92 23.61
CA ASN A 66 8.13 1.90 22.89
C ASN A 66 7.65 3.35 23.07
N ARG A 67 6.76 3.63 24.03
CA ARG A 67 6.18 4.98 24.22
C ARG A 67 7.20 6.09 24.35
N HIS A 68 8.41 5.79 24.81
CA HIS A 68 9.50 6.76 24.92
C HIS A 68 9.92 7.34 23.56
N GLU A 69 9.76 6.58 22.47
CA GLU A 69 10.08 7.05 21.13
C GLU A 69 9.14 8.20 20.67
N LEU A 70 7.93 8.29 21.23
CA LEU A 70 6.96 9.31 20.88
C LEU A 70 7.45 10.73 21.19
N SER A 71 8.32 10.89 22.19
CA SER A 71 8.94 12.16 22.53
C SER A 71 9.93 12.66 21.47
N PHE A 72 10.43 11.77 20.59
CA PHE A 72 11.32 12.14 19.50
C PHE A 72 10.58 12.69 18.26
N LEU A 73 9.25 12.54 18.22
CA LEU A 73 8.41 13.13 17.19
C LEU A 73 8.20 14.62 17.48
N GLY A 74 8.87 15.49 16.74
CA GLY A 74 8.52 16.90 16.72
C GLY A 74 7.16 17.17 16.05
N ALA A 75 6.67 18.41 16.07
CA ALA A 75 5.38 18.79 15.49
C ALA A 75 5.20 18.31 14.04
N ARG A 76 6.25 18.45 13.20
CA ARG A 76 6.22 17.96 11.80
C ARG A 76 6.11 16.44 11.70
N GLY A 77 6.76 15.70 12.61
CA GLY A 77 6.66 14.24 12.70
C GLY A 77 5.24 13.81 13.07
N TRP A 78 4.64 14.44 14.06
CA TRP A 78 3.25 14.18 14.45
C TRP A 78 2.27 14.48 13.32
N THR A 79 2.43 15.63 12.62
CA THR A 79 1.61 15.96 11.45
C THR A 79 1.72 14.88 10.36
N ALA A 80 2.93 14.42 10.06
CA ALA A 80 3.14 13.35 9.09
C ALA A 80 2.44 12.05 9.51
N VAL A 81 2.56 11.65 10.78
CA VAL A 81 1.93 10.42 11.30
C VAL A 81 0.40 10.52 11.27
N VAL A 82 -0.18 11.65 11.63
CA VAL A 82 -1.64 11.87 11.57
C VAL A 82 -2.14 11.83 10.12
N ILE A 83 -1.45 12.47 9.19
CA ILE A 83 -1.80 12.41 7.76
C ILE A 83 -1.69 10.97 7.23
N ILE A 84 -0.69 10.22 7.64
CA ILE A 84 -0.56 8.80 7.26
C ILE A 84 -1.72 7.98 7.84
N ALA A 85 -2.06 8.18 9.10
CA ALA A 85 -3.14 7.44 9.76
C ALA A 85 -4.51 7.72 9.10
N ALA A 86 -4.87 8.98 8.93
CA ALA A 86 -6.15 9.37 8.34
C ALA A 86 -6.19 9.10 6.82
N GLY A 87 -5.11 9.41 6.09
CA GLY A 87 -5.05 9.29 4.64
C GLY A 87 -4.65 7.88 4.19
N ALA A 88 -3.39 7.50 4.47
CA ALA A 88 -2.83 6.27 3.91
C ALA A 88 -3.29 5.00 4.64
N GLN A 89 -3.77 5.07 5.89
CA GLN A 89 -4.35 3.91 6.57
C GLN A 89 -5.87 3.90 6.44
N ALA A 90 -6.57 4.89 6.96
CA ALA A 90 -8.03 4.85 6.98
C ALA A 90 -8.64 5.05 5.58
N LEU A 91 -8.46 6.23 4.98
CA LEU A 91 -9.13 6.57 3.71
C LEU A 91 -8.67 5.69 2.55
N ALA A 92 -7.37 5.44 2.40
CA ALA A 92 -6.87 4.61 1.31
C ALA A 92 -7.42 3.19 1.37
N THR A 93 -7.46 2.58 2.58
CA THR A 93 -7.99 1.22 2.75
C THR A 93 -9.50 1.17 2.53
N ILE A 94 -10.25 2.22 2.92
CA ILE A 94 -11.68 2.35 2.57
C ILE A 94 -11.86 2.42 1.05
N LEU A 95 -11.10 3.26 0.34
CA LEU A 95 -11.19 3.40 -1.12
C LEU A 95 -10.85 2.08 -1.83
N PHE A 96 -9.80 1.39 -1.38
CA PHE A 96 -9.43 0.09 -1.91
C PHE A 96 -10.54 -0.95 -1.68
N THR A 97 -11.09 -1.00 -0.46
CA THR A 97 -12.17 -1.92 -0.12
C THR A 97 -13.44 -1.60 -0.90
N ALA A 98 -13.75 -0.32 -1.13
CA ALA A 98 -14.89 0.10 -1.96
C ALA A 98 -14.67 -0.30 -3.42
N SER A 99 -13.47 -0.08 -3.98
CA SER A 99 -13.10 -0.55 -5.32
C SER A 99 -13.30 -2.07 -5.43
N PHE A 100 -12.83 -2.81 -4.41
CA PHE A 100 -12.95 -4.27 -4.38
C PHE A 100 -14.43 -4.73 -4.26
N SER A 101 -15.26 -4.03 -3.50
CA SER A 101 -16.69 -4.32 -3.36
C SER A 101 -17.42 -4.21 -4.70
N ILE A 102 -17.15 -3.15 -5.47
CA ILE A 102 -17.71 -2.96 -6.82
C ILE A 102 -17.13 -4.00 -7.79
N ALA A 103 -15.82 -4.28 -7.68
CA ALA A 103 -15.16 -5.28 -8.49
C ALA A 103 -15.76 -6.69 -8.28
N ALA A 104 -16.17 -7.01 -7.06
CA ALA A 104 -16.82 -8.29 -6.74
C ALA A 104 -18.19 -8.45 -7.43
N GLN A 105 -18.91 -7.34 -7.67
CA GLN A 105 -20.21 -7.34 -8.35
C GLN A 105 -20.08 -7.45 -9.88
N HIS A 106 -18.96 -6.92 -10.43
CA HIS A 106 -18.79 -6.76 -11.88
C HIS A 106 -17.64 -7.60 -12.46
N GLN A 107 -17.01 -8.46 -11.65
CA GLN A 107 -15.85 -9.28 -12.07
C GLN A 107 -14.66 -8.41 -12.55
N LEU A 108 -14.29 -7.36 -11.79
CA LEU A 108 -13.25 -6.40 -12.12
C LEU A 108 -12.08 -6.44 -11.13
N PHE A 109 -11.78 -7.60 -10.55
CA PHE A 109 -10.74 -7.76 -9.52
C PHE A 109 -9.33 -7.41 -10.04
N ALA A 110 -9.01 -7.83 -11.27
CA ALA A 110 -7.71 -7.56 -11.85
C ALA A 110 -7.47 -6.05 -12.03
N GLU A 111 -8.51 -5.29 -12.39
CA GLU A 111 -8.46 -3.83 -12.49
C GLU A 111 -8.07 -3.20 -11.13
N THR A 112 -8.75 -3.61 -10.06
CA THR A 112 -8.44 -3.12 -8.70
C THR A 112 -6.99 -3.41 -8.33
N PHE A 113 -6.51 -4.63 -8.52
CA PHE A 113 -5.16 -5.04 -8.13
C PHE A 113 -4.05 -4.37 -8.95
N VAL A 114 -4.23 -4.29 -10.27
CA VAL A 114 -3.20 -3.72 -11.15
C VAL A 114 -3.13 -2.20 -11.00
N LEU A 115 -4.27 -1.53 -10.91
CA LEU A 115 -4.29 -0.08 -10.80
C LEU A 115 -3.75 0.41 -9.45
N GLN A 116 -3.97 -0.34 -8.38
CA GLN A 116 -3.35 -0.05 -7.08
C GLN A 116 -1.82 -0.06 -7.17
N GLN A 117 -1.22 -0.86 -8.06
CA GLN A 117 0.23 -0.89 -8.29
C GLN A 117 0.80 0.36 -8.96
N THR A 118 0.01 1.36 -9.30
CA THR A 118 0.51 2.69 -9.67
C THR A 118 1.09 3.47 -8.49
N GLN A 119 0.89 3.00 -7.25
CA GLN A 119 1.41 3.59 -6.02
C GLN A 119 2.91 4.01 -6.10
N PRO A 120 3.86 3.18 -6.58
CA PRO A 120 5.26 3.60 -6.70
C PRO A 120 5.47 4.78 -7.65
N LEU A 121 4.72 4.84 -8.77
CA LEU A 121 4.80 5.96 -9.71
C LEU A 121 4.33 7.26 -9.07
N ILE A 122 3.24 7.20 -8.33
CA ILE A 122 2.69 8.34 -7.60
C ILE A 122 3.65 8.78 -6.50
N ALA A 123 4.24 7.84 -5.75
CA ALA A 123 5.25 8.13 -4.73
C ALA A 123 6.47 8.85 -5.33
N ILE A 124 6.91 8.45 -6.52
CA ILE A 124 7.99 9.11 -7.25
C ILE A 124 7.61 10.55 -7.60
N VAL A 125 6.42 10.78 -8.16
CA VAL A 125 5.93 12.13 -8.51
C VAL A 125 5.83 13.01 -7.26
N LEU A 126 5.28 12.48 -6.18
CA LEU A 126 5.16 13.22 -4.92
C LEU A 126 6.52 13.54 -4.30
N ALA A 127 7.49 12.62 -4.35
CA ALA A 127 8.85 12.89 -3.90
C ALA A 127 9.51 14.01 -4.72
N TRP A 128 9.24 14.08 -6.04
CA TRP A 128 9.70 15.20 -6.86
C TRP A 128 9.06 16.54 -6.44
N ILE A 129 7.75 16.57 -6.23
CA ILE A 129 7.03 17.81 -5.87
C ILE A 129 7.36 18.26 -4.45
N VAL A 130 7.32 17.33 -3.47
CA VAL A 130 7.42 17.64 -2.04
C VAL A 130 8.86 17.74 -1.55
N LEU A 131 9.73 16.83 -2.03
CA LEU A 131 11.12 16.76 -1.61
C LEU A 131 12.09 17.44 -2.58
N GLY A 132 11.60 17.95 -3.72
CA GLY A 132 12.43 18.58 -4.74
C GLY A 132 13.42 17.62 -5.43
N GLU A 133 13.19 16.32 -5.35
CA GLU A 133 14.06 15.33 -5.97
C GLU A 133 14.04 15.47 -7.50
N ARG A 134 15.24 15.65 -8.10
CA ARG A 134 15.33 15.80 -9.57
C ARG A 134 15.09 14.47 -10.26
N ARG A 135 14.28 14.49 -11.33
CA ARG A 135 13.97 13.31 -12.15
C ARG A 135 14.79 13.33 -13.43
N ARG A 136 15.18 12.13 -13.89
CA ARG A 136 15.83 11.99 -15.19
C ARG A 136 14.84 12.27 -16.32
N PRO A 137 15.30 12.80 -17.48
CA PRO A 137 14.40 13.14 -18.60
C PRO A 137 13.54 11.95 -19.07
N TRP A 138 14.05 10.73 -19.02
CA TRP A 138 13.33 9.52 -19.42
C TRP A 138 12.15 9.14 -18.53
N PHE A 139 12.03 9.74 -17.32
CA PHE A 139 10.86 9.56 -16.44
C PHE A 139 9.56 9.95 -17.14
N TRP A 140 9.57 11.04 -17.91
CA TRP A 140 8.35 11.55 -18.56
C TRP A 140 7.82 10.61 -19.65
N PRO A 141 8.63 10.10 -20.61
CA PRO A 141 8.17 9.06 -21.53
C PRO A 141 7.67 7.80 -20.79
N ALA A 142 8.35 7.38 -19.72
CA ALA A 142 7.90 6.25 -18.92
C ALA A 142 6.54 6.48 -18.27
N ALA A 143 6.27 7.71 -17.77
CA ALA A 143 4.97 8.09 -17.22
C ALA A 143 3.85 8.05 -18.29
N VAL A 144 4.14 8.46 -19.53
CA VAL A 144 3.19 8.34 -20.64
C VAL A 144 2.86 6.88 -20.94
N VAL A 145 3.87 6.01 -20.97
CA VAL A 145 3.66 4.56 -21.15
C VAL A 145 2.84 3.99 -19.98
N ALA A 146 3.10 4.43 -18.74
CA ALA A 146 2.31 4.01 -17.59
C ALA A 146 0.84 4.42 -17.69
N ILE A 147 0.55 5.64 -18.16
CA ILE A 147 -0.83 6.12 -18.38
C ILE A 147 -1.52 5.29 -19.47
N ALA A 148 -0.83 5.00 -20.57
CA ALA A 148 -1.34 4.12 -21.61
C ALA A 148 -1.60 2.70 -21.09
N ALA A 149 -0.71 2.17 -20.26
CA ALA A 149 -0.87 0.87 -19.62
C ALA A 149 -2.10 0.84 -18.69
N VAL A 150 -2.31 1.88 -17.87
CA VAL A 150 -3.52 2.04 -17.03
C VAL A 150 -4.77 2.05 -17.90
N TYR A 151 -4.75 2.76 -19.02
CA TYR A 151 -5.87 2.78 -19.98
C TYR A 151 -6.17 1.37 -20.53
N LEU A 152 -5.15 0.63 -20.96
CA LEU A 152 -5.32 -0.73 -21.48
C LEU A 152 -5.88 -1.70 -20.43
N VAL A 153 -5.50 -1.55 -19.16
CA VAL A 153 -6.05 -2.37 -18.07
C VAL A 153 -7.53 -2.04 -17.85
N LEU A 154 -7.86 -0.74 -17.76
CA LEU A 154 -9.20 -0.29 -17.39
C LEU A 154 -10.22 -0.52 -18.52
N PHE A 155 -9.81 -0.35 -19.78
CA PHE A 155 -10.68 -0.41 -20.95
C PHE A 155 -10.42 -1.61 -21.86
N ALA A 156 -9.81 -2.68 -21.32
CA ALA A 156 -9.37 -3.85 -22.09
C ALA A 156 -10.50 -4.55 -22.87
N SER A 157 -11.73 -4.53 -22.37
CA SER A 157 -12.89 -5.15 -23.04
C SER A 157 -13.41 -4.37 -24.24
N ASP A 158 -13.24 -3.03 -24.22
CA ASP A 158 -13.71 -2.15 -25.31
C ASP A 158 -12.86 -0.88 -25.36
N PRO A 159 -11.63 -0.98 -25.87
CA PRO A 159 -10.69 0.14 -25.84
C PRO A 159 -11.05 1.29 -26.79
N LEU A 160 -11.93 1.05 -27.77
CA LEU A 160 -12.38 2.07 -28.73
C LEU A 160 -13.65 2.81 -28.30
N SER A 161 -14.36 2.27 -27.29
CA SER A 161 -15.60 2.84 -26.75
C SER A 161 -15.54 3.00 -25.23
N PRO A 162 -14.61 3.84 -24.69
CA PRO A 162 -14.44 3.98 -23.24
C PRO A 162 -15.72 4.44 -22.53
N VAL A 163 -16.66 5.09 -23.25
CA VAL A 163 -17.95 5.52 -22.71
C VAL A 163 -18.80 4.34 -22.26
N SER A 164 -18.68 3.16 -22.90
CA SER A 164 -19.39 1.95 -22.50
C SER A 164 -18.96 1.47 -21.12
N ALA A 165 -17.68 1.67 -20.78
CA ALA A 165 -17.13 1.29 -19.49
C ALA A 165 -17.66 2.15 -18.32
N LEU A 166 -18.13 3.37 -18.60
CA LEU A 166 -18.74 4.25 -17.58
C LEU A 166 -20.01 3.62 -16.99
N ARG A 167 -20.70 2.79 -17.78
CA ARG A 167 -21.95 2.11 -17.35
C ARG A 167 -21.70 0.83 -16.54
N ASN A 168 -20.49 0.29 -16.56
CA ASN A 168 -20.15 -1.02 -16.00
C ASN A 168 -19.33 -0.93 -14.70
N GLY A 169 -19.33 0.20 -14.00
CA GLY A 169 -18.58 0.39 -12.76
C GLY A 169 -17.06 0.47 -12.91
N ARG A 170 -16.48 0.27 -14.11
CA ARG A 170 -15.02 0.23 -14.32
C ARG A 170 -14.34 1.55 -14.00
N LEU A 171 -14.94 2.68 -14.38
CA LEU A 171 -14.36 3.98 -14.05
C LEU A 171 -14.32 4.18 -12.54
N GLU A 172 -15.39 3.80 -11.84
CA GLU A 172 -15.49 3.92 -10.40
C GLU A 172 -14.45 3.04 -9.70
N VAL A 173 -14.36 1.76 -10.09
CA VAL A 173 -13.30 0.83 -9.63
C VAL A 173 -11.92 1.44 -9.85
N GLY A 174 -11.67 1.97 -11.06
CA GLY A 174 -10.39 2.57 -11.41
C GLY A 174 -10.05 3.81 -10.58
N LEU A 175 -10.99 4.73 -10.41
CA LEU A 175 -10.79 5.96 -9.63
C LEU A 175 -10.56 5.65 -8.15
N LEU A 176 -11.30 4.70 -7.57
CA LEU A 176 -11.12 4.28 -6.19
C LEU A 176 -9.76 3.60 -5.97
N ALA A 177 -9.36 2.69 -6.88
CA ALA A 177 -8.06 2.02 -6.80
C ALA A 177 -6.88 3.00 -6.98
N LEU A 178 -6.98 3.95 -7.93
CA LEU A 178 -5.97 4.99 -8.13
C LEU A 178 -5.94 5.98 -6.96
N GLY A 179 -7.09 6.32 -6.37
CA GLY A 179 -7.18 7.15 -5.17
C GLY A 179 -6.49 6.48 -3.98
N ALA A 180 -6.73 5.19 -3.77
CA ALA A 180 -6.04 4.40 -2.75
C ALA A 180 -4.52 4.38 -3.00
N ALA A 181 -4.08 4.14 -4.25
CA ALA A 181 -2.68 4.16 -4.65
C ALA A 181 -2.01 5.52 -4.38
N ALA A 182 -2.71 6.63 -4.64
CA ALA A 182 -2.22 7.99 -4.38
C ALA A 182 -1.99 8.24 -2.89
N LEU A 183 -2.95 7.84 -2.05
CA LEU A 183 -2.84 7.99 -0.61
C LEU A 183 -1.76 7.09 -0.01
N TRP A 184 -1.64 5.83 -0.44
CA TRP A 184 -0.56 4.95 0.00
C TRP A 184 0.81 5.44 -0.47
N GLY A 185 0.92 5.95 -1.70
CA GLY A 185 2.15 6.57 -2.21
C GLY A 185 2.56 7.80 -1.39
N SER A 186 1.59 8.63 -1.02
CA SER A 186 1.81 9.76 -0.10
C SER A 186 2.30 9.30 1.26
N GLY A 187 1.68 8.24 1.80
CA GLY A 187 2.07 7.61 3.05
C GLY A 187 3.50 7.07 3.03
N THR A 188 3.96 6.55 1.89
CA THR A 188 5.34 6.11 1.72
C THR A 188 6.34 7.27 1.85
N VAL A 189 6.07 8.41 1.22
CA VAL A 189 6.93 9.61 1.28
C VAL A 189 6.98 10.18 2.70
N LEU A 190 5.81 10.37 3.32
CA LEU A 190 5.71 10.89 4.69
C LEU A 190 6.25 9.90 5.73
N GLY A 191 6.06 8.59 5.50
CA GLY A 191 6.57 7.54 6.36
C GLY A 191 8.09 7.54 6.46
N ARG A 192 8.79 7.74 5.33
CA ARG A 192 10.25 7.88 5.33
C ARG A 192 10.72 9.04 6.20
N PHE A 193 9.98 10.14 6.22
CA PHE A 193 10.27 11.29 7.09
C PHE A 193 10.10 10.91 8.57
N ALA A 194 8.99 10.30 8.96
CA ALA A 194 8.70 9.92 10.35
C ALA A 194 9.67 8.86 10.89
N LEU A 195 10.04 7.87 10.06
CA LEU A 195 11.00 6.81 10.40
C LEU A 195 12.41 7.31 10.68
N GLY A 196 12.74 8.55 10.36
CA GLY A 196 13.97 9.20 10.81
C GLY A 196 14.02 9.48 12.32
N SER A 197 12.87 9.45 13.00
CA SER A 197 12.74 9.80 14.42
C SER A 197 12.30 8.64 15.31
N ILE A 198 11.54 7.68 14.79
CA ILE A 198 10.99 6.55 15.55
C ILE A 198 11.21 5.23 14.82
N SER A 199 11.16 4.12 15.57
CA SER A 199 11.26 2.78 15.00
C SER A 199 10.06 2.45 14.10
N PHE A 200 10.25 1.50 13.17
CA PHE A 200 9.16 1.03 12.32
C PHE A 200 8.03 0.38 13.13
N TRP A 201 8.34 -0.24 14.28
CA TRP A 201 7.36 -0.81 15.18
C TRP A 201 6.41 0.26 15.73
N SER A 202 7.00 1.35 16.25
CA SER A 202 6.25 2.49 16.77
C SER A 202 5.47 3.19 15.66
N MET A 203 6.07 3.35 14.47
CA MET A 203 5.40 3.94 13.32
C MET A 203 4.18 3.11 12.89
N THR A 204 4.33 1.78 12.79
CA THR A 204 3.22 0.89 12.43
C THR A 204 2.12 0.94 13.49
N ALA A 205 2.48 0.84 14.77
CA ALA A 205 1.50 0.88 15.85
C ALA A 205 0.74 2.22 15.91
N LEU A 206 1.43 3.36 15.75
CA LEU A 206 0.80 4.68 15.70
C LEU A 206 -0.16 4.82 14.52
N ARG A 207 0.24 4.33 13.35
CA ARG A 207 -0.55 4.37 12.14
C ARG A 207 -1.94 3.73 12.35
N PHE A 208 -2.00 2.53 12.91
CA PHE A 208 -3.27 1.84 13.19
C PHE A 208 -4.01 2.47 14.39
N THR A 209 -3.30 2.82 15.45
CA THR A 209 -3.92 3.41 16.65
C THR A 209 -4.59 4.76 16.36
N LEU A 210 -4.00 5.59 15.51
CA LEU A 210 -4.57 6.89 15.14
C LEU A 210 -5.60 6.78 14.01
N ALA A 211 -5.51 5.76 13.15
CA ALA A 211 -6.51 5.51 12.11
C ALA A 211 -7.83 4.99 12.71
N PHE A 212 -7.76 4.16 13.73
CA PHE A 212 -8.92 3.53 14.34
C PHE A 212 -10.02 4.52 14.77
N PRO A 213 -9.75 5.60 15.54
CA PRO A 213 -10.79 6.57 15.89
C PRO A 213 -11.38 7.29 14.65
N VAL A 214 -10.58 7.54 13.63
CA VAL A 214 -11.07 8.11 12.36
C VAL A 214 -12.06 7.16 11.70
N LEU A 215 -11.74 5.87 11.64
CA LEU A 215 -12.61 4.83 11.09
C LEU A 215 -13.90 4.67 11.89
N VAL A 216 -13.82 4.71 13.21
CA VAL A 216 -15.01 4.71 14.09
C VAL A 216 -15.93 5.87 13.76
N VAL A 217 -15.38 7.09 13.61
CA VAL A 217 -16.18 8.27 13.23
C VAL A 217 -16.81 8.08 11.85
N VAL A 218 -16.11 7.52 10.88
CA VAL A 218 -16.64 7.25 9.53
C VAL A 218 -17.80 6.25 9.60
N VAL A 219 -17.66 5.15 10.35
CA VAL A 219 -18.75 4.16 10.51
C VAL A 219 -19.96 4.79 11.19
N LEU A 220 -19.75 5.55 12.28
CA LEU A 220 -20.83 6.26 12.97
C LEU A 220 -21.53 7.26 12.07
N ALA A 221 -20.81 7.96 11.20
CA ALA A 221 -21.38 8.93 10.27
C ALA A 221 -22.20 8.26 9.15
N GLN A 222 -21.81 7.06 8.68
CA GLN A 222 -22.47 6.36 7.58
C GLN A 222 -23.61 5.45 8.04
N SER A 223 -23.39 4.66 9.08
CA SER A 223 -24.29 3.59 9.52
C SER A 223 -24.84 3.82 10.94
N GLY A 224 -24.43 4.91 11.60
CA GLY A 224 -24.75 5.13 13.00
C GLY A 224 -24.16 4.04 13.91
N ALA A 225 -24.64 3.96 15.16
CA ALA A 225 -24.24 2.91 16.09
C ALA A 225 -24.65 1.50 15.60
N GLY A 226 -25.68 1.41 14.75
CA GLY A 226 -26.13 0.16 14.15
C GLY A 226 -25.08 -0.53 13.28
N GLY A 227 -24.13 0.21 12.67
CA GLY A 227 -23.05 -0.36 11.89
C GLY A 227 -22.18 -1.36 12.67
N PHE A 228 -22.08 -1.19 13.98
CA PHE A 228 -21.34 -2.13 14.85
C PHE A 228 -22.13 -3.39 15.23
N SER A 229 -23.43 -3.46 14.95
CA SER A 229 -24.26 -4.65 15.17
C SER A 229 -24.25 -5.63 13.98
N HIS A 230 -23.69 -5.26 12.85
CA HIS A 230 -23.61 -6.11 11.66
C HIS A 230 -22.58 -7.25 11.79
N TYR A 231 -21.66 -7.15 12.77
CA TYR A 231 -20.68 -8.19 13.02
C TYR A 231 -21.33 -9.38 13.76
N THR A 232 -21.73 -10.39 13.00
CA THR A 232 -22.14 -11.69 13.57
C THR A 232 -20.90 -12.54 13.78
N PHE A 233 -20.75 -13.07 14.99
CA PHE A 233 -19.50 -13.71 15.42
C PHE A 233 -19.18 -14.98 14.63
N SER A 234 -20.19 -15.73 14.20
CA SER A 234 -20.04 -17.01 13.51
C SER A 234 -19.58 -16.87 12.04
N ASP A 235 -19.98 -15.80 11.35
CA ASP A 235 -19.79 -15.71 9.90
C ASP A 235 -18.58 -14.86 9.53
N PHE A 236 -18.26 -13.81 10.29
CA PHE A 236 -17.25 -12.83 9.93
C PHE A 236 -15.94 -12.94 10.69
N VAL A 237 -15.96 -13.46 11.94
CA VAL A 237 -14.76 -13.52 12.77
C VAL A 237 -13.59 -14.28 12.10
N PRO A 238 -13.77 -15.44 11.46
CA PRO A 238 -12.67 -16.12 10.77
C PRO A 238 -12.05 -15.26 9.67
N ASN A 239 -12.85 -14.60 8.84
CA ASN A 239 -12.36 -13.76 7.75
C ASN A 239 -11.73 -12.47 8.26
N LEU A 240 -12.33 -11.80 9.26
CA LEU A 240 -11.76 -10.61 9.89
C LEU A 240 -10.44 -10.88 10.60
N LEU A 241 -10.34 -12.00 11.33
CA LEU A 241 -9.09 -12.41 11.95
C LEU A 241 -8.04 -12.77 10.89
N ALA A 242 -8.44 -13.48 9.83
CA ALA A 242 -7.54 -13.87 8.78
C ALA A 242 -6.96 -12.66 8.03
N ILE A 243 -7.80 -11.65 7.69
CA ILE A 243 -7.35 -10.44 7.01
C ILE A 243 -6.45 -9.58 7.91
N ALA A 244 -6.76 -9.48 9.20
CA ALA A 244 -5.93 -8.74 10.15
C ALA A 244 -4.58 -9.42 10.40
N ILE A 245 -4.55 -10.75 10.54
CA ILE A 245 -3.34 -11.49 10.89
C ILE A 245 -2.47 -11.75 9.66
N VAL A 246 -3.03 -12.28 8.56
CA VAL A 246 -2.24 -12.77 7.42
C VAL A 246 -1.76 -11.62 6.54
N PRO A 247 -2.61 -10.90 5.76
CA PRO A 247 -2.16 -9.78 4.96
C PRO A 247 -1.87 -8.53 5.79
N GLY A 248 -2.57 -8.32 6.91
CA GLY A 248 -2.38 -7.16 7.78
C GLY A 248 -1.06 -7.23 8.56
N LEU A 249 -0.98 -8.08 9.56
CA LEU A 249 0.14 -8.11 10.51
C LEU A 249 1.34 -8.91 10.00
N LEU A 250 1.13 -10.18 9.62
CA LEU A 250 2.23 -11.09 9.25
C LEU A 250 2.97 -10.60 8.00
N ALA A 251 2.25 -10.27 6.93
CA ALA A 251 2.85 -9.76 5.71
C ALA A 251 3.64 -8.47 5.98
N LEU A 252 3.08 -7.54 6.77
CA LEU A 252 3.75 -6.29 7.11
C LEU A 252 5.03 -6.52 7.91
N LEU A 253 5.02 -7.42 8.90
CA LEU A 253 6.19 -7.76 9.69
C LEU A 253 7.29 -8.39 8.85
N LEU A 254 6.95 -9.34 7.98
CA LEU A 254 7.90 -9.96 7.04
C LEU A 254 8.49 -8.92 6.09
N TYR A 255 7.65 -8.06 5.55
CA TYR A 255 8.05 -6.97 4.64
C TYR A 255 9.06 -6.04 5.30
N TYR A 256 8.74 -5.47 6.45
CA TYR A 256 9.64 -4.53 7.13
C TYR A 256 10.92 -5.18 7.62
N ARG A 257 10.86 -6.42 8.11
CA ARG A 257 12.06 -7.19 8.46
C ARG A 257 12.97 -7.37 7.26
N ALA A 258 12.41 -7.66 6.10
CA ALA A 258 13.15 -7.83 4.86
C ALA A 258 13.68 -6.49 4.33
N LEU A 259 12.86 -5.44 4.36
CA LEU A 259 13.20 -4.11 3.88
C LEU A 259 14.38 -3.50 4.65
N SER A 260 14.54 -3.81 5.94
CA SER A 260 15.69 -3.37 6.73
C SER A 260 17.05 -3.87 6.18
N LYS A 261 17.03 -4.95 5.38
CA LYS A 261 18.23 -5.60 4.79
C LYS A 261 18.27 -5.55 3.27
N THR A 262 17.23 -5.02 2.64
CA THR A 262 17.08 -4.98 1.17
C THR A 262 17.05 -3.54 0.68
N PRO A 263 17.87 -3.17 -0.32
CA PRO A 263 17.74 -1.87 -0.97
C PRO A 263 16.34 -1.65 -1.52
N ALA A 264 15.79 -0.44 -1.35
CA ALA A 264 14.42 -0.10 -1.74
C ALA A 264 14.09 -0.50 -3.19
N SER A 265 15.01 -0.28 -4.14
CA SER A 265 14.83 -0.66 -5.55
C SER A 265 14.63 -2.16 -5.77
N ARG A 266 15.31 -3.01 -4.98
CA ARG A 266 15.13 -4.47 -5.07
C ARG A 266 13.88 -4.92 -4.36
N ALA A 267 13.51 -4.28 -3.25
CA ALA A 267 12.25 -4.53 -2.58
C ALA A 267 11.09 -4.24 -3.53
N THR A 268 11.08 -3.09 -4.20
CA THR A 268 10.01 -2.72 -5.16
C THR A 268 9.90 -3.73 -6.32
N ILE A 269 11.02 -4.27 -6.81
CA ILE A 269 10.98 -5.33 -7.84
C ILE A 269 10.37 -6.62 -7.25
N ALA A 270 10.73 -6.99 -6.02
CA ALA A 270 10.18 -8.16 -5.37
C ALA A 270 8.69 -8.02 -5.02
N GLU A 271 8.22 -6.78 -4.73
CA GLU A 271 6.80 -6.47 -4.53
C GLU A 271 5.93 -6.73 -5.77
N MET A 272 6.54 -6.84 -6.98
CA MET A 272 5.81 -7.26 -8.19
C MET A 272 5.25 -8.68 -8.08
N ALA A 273 5.61 -9.46 -7.07
CA ALA A 273 4.94 -10.70 -6.74
C ALA A 273 3.46 -10.49 -6.39
N TYR A 274 3.09 -9.33 -5.82
CA TYR A 274 1.70 -9.01 -5.47
C TYR A 274 0.77 -9.00 -6.70
N PRO A 275 0.96 -8.16 -7.72
CA PRO A 275 0.03 -8.11 -8.85
C PRO A 275 0.02 -9.43 -9.64
N VAL A 276 1.11 -10.19 -9.66
CA VAL A 276 1.13 -11.52 -10.26
C VAL A 276 0.22 -12.48 -9.48
N ALA A 277 0.42 -12.59 -8.18
CA ALA A 277 -0.39 -13.45 -7.32
C ALA A 277 -1.87 -13.01 -7.31
N ALA A 278 -2.15 -11.70 -7.23
CA ALA A 278 -3.50 -11.17 -7.23
C ALA A 278 -4.23 -11.40 -8.56
N THR A 279 -3.52 -11.29 -9.69
CA THR A 279 -4.10 -11.60 -11.02
C THR A 279 -4.37 -13.10 -11.16
N LEU A 280 -3.48 -13.96 -10.65
CA LEU A 280 -3.71 -15.40 -10.61
C LEU A 280 -4.94 -15.75 -9.77
N ILE A 281 -5.09 -15.14 -8.60
CA ILE A 281 -6.29 -15.28 -7.74
C ILE A 281 -7.53 -14.79 -8.47
N ALA A 282 -7.47 -13.63 -9.14
CA ALA A 282 -8.61 -13.11 -9.89
C ALA A 282 -9.07 -14.09 -10.97
N SER A 283 -8.16 -14.71 -11.71
CA SER A 283 -8.47 -15.56 -12.86
C SER A 283 -8.68 -17.03 -12.54
N ALA A 284 -8.12 -17.53 -11.44
CA ALA A 284 -8.26 -18.94 -11.07
C ALA A 284 -9.72 -19.34 -10.83
N PRO A 285 -10.10 -20.60 -11.14
CA PRO A 285 -11.44 -21.07 -10.83
C PRO A 285 -11.66 -21.25 -9.33
N PRO A 286 -12.92 -21.20 -8.85
CA PRO A 286 -13.23 -21.54 -7.46
C PRO A 286 -12.80 -22.99 -7.12
N PRO A 287 -12.36 -23.30 -5.91
CA PRO A 287 -12.28 -22.39 -4.76
C PRO A 287 -11.01 -21.53 -4.69
N TRP A 288 -10.13 -21.62 -5.69
CA TRP A 288 -8.80 -21.01 -5.68
C TRP A 288 -8.80 -19.55 -6.15
N GLY A 289 -9.88 -19.08 -6.76
CA GLY A 289 -10.00 -17.70 -7.25
C GLY A 289 -11.42 -17.31 -7.59
N PHE A 290 -11.53 -16.23 -8.38
CA PHE A 290 -12.80 -15.56 -8.68
C PHE A 290 -13.32 -15.82 -10.09
N ASN A 291 -12.60 -16.62 -10.88
CA ASN A 291 -12.95 -16.98 -12.26
C ASN A 291 -13.19 -15.75 -13.17
N GLN A 292 -12.45 -14.66 -12.94
CA GLN A 292 -12.53 -13.47 -13.77
C GLN A 292 -11.88 -13.74 -15.13
N PRO A 293 -12.57 -13.48 -16.26
CA PRO A 293 -11.95 -13.55 -17.57
C PRO A 293 -10.92 -12.43 -17.74
N LEU A 294 -9.70 -12.78 -18.16
CA LEU A 294 -8.65 -11.83 -18.48
C LEU A 294 -8.62 -11.54 -19.98
N TYR A 295 -8.66 -10.25 -20.32
CA TYR A 295 -8.51 -9.82 -21.70
C TYR A 295 -7.04 -9.69 -22.09
N GLY A 296 -6.68 -10.01 -23.36
CA GLY A 296 -5.30 -9.90 -23.83
C GLY A 296 -4.71 -8.50 -23.65
N LEU A 297 -5.48 -7.45 -23.90
CA LEU A 297 -5.04 -6.06 -23.68
C LEU A 297 -4.82 -5.73 -22.19
N GLN A 298 -5.58 -6.34 -21.29
CA GLN A 298 -5.38 -6.21 -19.85
C GLN A 298 -4.04 -6.81 -19.41
N ILE A 299 -3.68 -7.97 -19.97
CA ILE A 299 -2.37 -8.61 -19.73
C ILE A 299 -1.25 -7.72 -20.28
N VAL A 300 -1.39 -7.20 -21.49
CA VAL A 300 -0.41 -6.28 -22.10
C VAL A 300 -0.24 -5.02 -21.23
N GLY A 301 -1.34 -4.39 -20.82
CA GLY A 301 -1.31 -3.21 -19.95
C GLY A 301 -0.63 -3.51 -18.60
N THR A 302 -0.94 -4.67 -18.00
CA THR A 302 -0.31 -5.10 -16.74
C THR A 302 1.20 -5.27 -16.90
N VAL A 303 1.66 -5.98 -17.93
CA VAL A 303 3.08 -6.21 -18.21
C VAL A 303 3.81 -4.89 -18.49
N LEU A 304 3.21 -3.97 -19.27
CA LEU A 304 3.76 -2.65 -19.53
C LEU A 304 3.90 -1.83 -18.25
N LEU A 305 2.87 -1.78 -17.41
CA LEU A 305 2.90 -1.04 -16.14
C LEU A 305 3.99 -1.58 -15.21
N MET A 306 4.05 -2.90 -15.05
CA MET A 306 5.09 -3.55 -14.26
C MET A 306 6.49 -3.28 -14.82
N GLY A 307 6.65 -3.35 -16.14
CA GLY A 307 7.92 -3.04 -16.81
C GLY A 307 8.38 -1.60 -16.56
N VAL A 308 7.48 -0.63 -16.63
CA VAL A 308 7.77 0.78 -16.29
C VAL A 308 8.20 0.91 -14.83
N ILE A 309 7.47 0.31 -13.88
CA ILE A 309 7.80 0.36 -12.45
C ILE A 309 9.19 -0.24 -12.20
N VAL A 310 9.48 -1.41 -12.77
CA VAL A 310 10.79 -2.06 -12.66
C VAL A 310 11.89 -1.17 -13.26
N ALA A 311 11.69 -0.64 -14.47
CA ALA A 311 12.67 0.21 -15.14
C ALA A 311 12.97 1.49 -14.35
N LEU A 312 11.94 2.14 -13.78
CA LEU A 312 12.11 3.33 -12.94
C LEU A 312 12.88 3.03 -11.65
N ASN A 313 12.67 1.87 -11.04
CA ASN A 313 13.37 1.48 -9.81
C ASN A 313 14.77 0.88 -10.07
N TRP A 314 15.00 0.32 -11.25
CA TRP A 314 16.32 -0.20 -11.64
C TRP A 314 17.34 0.90 -11.91
N SER A 315 16.90 2.00 -12.48
CA SER A 315 17.77 3.14 -12.72
C SER A 315 18.14 3.75 -11.37
N LYS A 316 19.40 3.58 -10.96
CA LYS A 316 19.96 4.23 -9.76
C LYS A 316 19.72 5.73 -9.87
N GLU A 317 18.63 6.22 -9.28
CA GLU A 317 18.52 7.63 -8.97
C GLU A 317 19.55 7.88 -7.87
N THR A 318 20.49 8.76 -8.12
CA THR A 318 21.33 9.32 -7.06
C THR A 318 20.38 10.13 -6.19
N ALA A 319 19.87 9.49 -5.13
CA ALA A 319 19.20 10.21 -4.07
C ALA A 319 20.19 11.29 -3.60
N THR A 320 19.90 12.54 -3.91
CA THR A 320 20.58 13.64 -3.24
C THR A 320 20.29 13.44 -1.76
N PRO A 321 21.32 13.30 -0.90
CA PRO A 321 21.07 13.17 0.52
C PRO A 321 20.18 14.34 0.90
N VAL A 322 19.05 14.08 1.55
CA VAL A 322 18.29 15.12 2.23
C VAL A 322 19.26 15.68 3.24
N VAL A 323 19.85 16.82 2.94
CA VAL A 323 20.58 17.63 3.92
C VAL A 323 19.48 18.11 4.85
N VAL A 324 19.21 17.31 5.87
CA VAL A 324 18.55 17.79 7.07
C VAL A 324 19.48 18.91 7.53
N ALA A 325 19.05 20.14 7.27
CA ALA A 325 19.76 21.32 7.74
C ALA A 325 19.83 21.20 9.27
N ALA A 326 20.92 20.62 9.74
CA ALA A 326 21.32 20.64 11.13
C ALA A 326 21.72 22.10 11.45
N SER A 327 20.70 22.95 11.65
CA SER A 327 20.84 24.22 12.34
C SER A 327 20.82 23.94 13.85
N LEU A 328 21.76 23.13 14.31
CA LEU A 328 22.21 23.18 15.70
C LEU A 328 23.45 24.02 15.68
N LYS A 329 23.28 25.34 15.87
CA LYS A 329 24.37 26.19 16.39
C LYS A 329 24.75 25.63 17.75
N PRO A 330 26.04 25.40 18.03
CA PRO A 330 26.47 25.19 19.41
C PRO A 330 26.14 26.45 20.19
N VAL A 331 25.45 26.27 21.30
CA VAL A 331 25.38 27.32 22.32
C VAL A 331 26.76 27.37 22.97
N GLU A 332 27.59 28.28 22.51
CA GLU A 332 28.75 28.73 23.28
C GLU A 332 28.23 29.64 24.39
N GLY A 333 28.56 29.28 25.63
CA GLY A 333 28.29 30.06 26.85
C GLY A 333 28.39 29.18 28.07
#